data_c0ace7a8490f3be70b7038c3294c6778
#
_entry.id   c0ace7a8490f3be70b7038c3294c6778
#
_cell.length_a   1.000
_cell.length_b   1.000
_cell.length_c   1.000
_cell.angle_alpha   90.00
_cell.angle_beta   90.00
_cell.angle_gamma   90.00
#
_symmetry.space_group_name_H-M   'P 1'
#
loop_
_entity.id
_entity.type
_entity.pdbx_description
1 polymer ?
#
loop_
_entity_poly.entity_id
_entity_poly.type
_entity_poly.pdbx_seq_one_letter_code
_entity_poly.pdbx_strand_id
1 'polypeptide(L)'
;FLARGIYTRHKFIAYDVDPKTHALNVRWKWTNNQPGSPWYGEGYHNYIVADVDWDGRDEIVFGSMVIDDNGKGLSTTGLGHGDAQHVSDFNPYIHGQEMFACNEDAPSNNYRDATTSKIYYRKTDTNDDGRCLAGNFYNDIPGAVGHSAHDTPISTITNDHVDRNTNGLSMNFRIYWDGDLQEECFN
;
A
#
# COMPACT_ATOMS: atom_id res chain seq x y z
N PHE A 1 -1.89 17.24 4.11
CA PHE A 1 -3.23 17.06 3.54
C PHE A 1 -4.22 16.50 4.56
N LEU A 2 -5.50 16.48 4.21
CA LEU A 2 -6.58 15.89 5.01
C LEU A 2 -7.26 14.81 4.19
N ALA A 3 -7.39 13.62 4.78
CA ALA A 3 -8.14 12.50 4.22
C ALA A 3 -9.39 12.22 5.06
N ARG A 4 -10.48 11.82 4.42
CA ARG A 4 -11.72 11.42 5.09
C ARG A 4 -12.45 10.35 4.28
N GLY A 5 -13.00 9.37 4.98
CA GLY A 5 -13.76 8.25 4.43
C GLY A 5 -12.87 7.02 4.22
N ILE A 6 -13.45 5.85 4.29
CA ILE A 6 -12.77 4.56 4.15
C ILE A 6 -13.56 3.66 3.20
N TYR A 7 -14.79 3.30 3.56
CA TYR A 7 -15.57 2.27 2.87
C TYR A 7 -16.31 2.74 1.61
N THR A 8 -16.53 4.04 1.45
CA THR A 8 -17.40 4.53 0.37
C THR A 8 -16.83 5.78 -0.29
N ARG A 9 -17.18 6.93 0.27
CA ARG A 9 -16.85 8.25 -0.23
C ARG A 9 -15.58 8.77 0.41
N HIS A 10 -14.58 9.08 -0.41
CA HIS A 10 -13.31 9.62 0.05
C HIS A 10 -13.19 11.11 -0.29
N LYS A 11 -12.49 11.84 0.56
CA LYS A 11 -12.11 13.24 0.33
C LYS A 11 -10.68 13.45 0.73
N PHE A 12 -9.89 14.05 -0.17
CA PHE A 12 -8.56 14.51 0.10
C PHE A 12 -8.48 16.01 -0.18
N ILE A 13 -7.77 16.74 0.64
CA ILE A 13 -7.50 18.17 0.47
C ILE A 13 -6.02 18.39 0.76
N ALA A 14 -5.28 18.87 -0.22
CA ALA A 14 -3.92 19.32 -0.03
C ALA A 14 -3.88 20.83 0.25
N TYR A 15 -2.95 21.20 1.11
CA TYR A 15 -2.73 22.60 1.49
C TYR A 15 -1.27 22.98 1.32
N ASP A 16 -1.04 24.19 0.85
CA ASP A 16 0.23 24.86 0.98
C ASP A 16 0.25 25.66 2.28
N VAL A 17 1.39 25.65 2.96
CA VAL A 17 1.62 26.51 4.12
C VAL A 17 2.36 27.76 3.67
N ASP A 18 1.80 28.94 3.86
CA ASP A 18 2.50 30.19 3.66
C ASP A 18 3.60 30.32 4.74
N PRO A 19 4.89 30.39 4.37
CA PRO A 19 5.97 30.41 5.36
C PRO A 19 6.05 31.72 6.16
N LYS A 20 5.38 32.78 5.73
CA LYS A 20 5.40 34.08 6.41
C LYS A 20 4.20 34.26 7.34
N THR A 21 3.03 33.87 6.87
CA THR A 21 1.78 34.08 7.60
C THR A 21 1.29 32.84 8.32
N HIS A 22 1.87 31.67 8.03
CA HIS A 22 1.44 30.33 8.47
C HIS A 22 0.00 30.00 8.05
N ALA A 23 -0.54 30.70 7.07
CA ALA A 23 -1.86 30.43 6.52
C ALA A 23 -1.85 29.14 5.70
N LEU A 24 -2.95 28.40 5.79
CA LEU A 24 -3.19 27.20 4.96
C LEU A 24 -3.97 27.60 3.71
N ASN A 25 -3.35 27.47 2.57
CA ASN A 25 -3.96 27.70 1.27
C ASN A 25 -4.30 26.37 0.60
N VAL A 26 -5.53 26.19 0.17
CA VAL A 26 -5.91 24.96 -0.53
C VAL A 26 -5.18 24.87 -1.86
N ARG A 27 -4.35 23.81 -2.04
CA ARG A 27 -3.68 23.51 -3.30
C ARG A 27 -4.64 22.83 -4.27
N TRP A 28 -5.26 21.73 -3.80
CA TRP A 28 -6.28 20.99 -4.56
C TRP A 28 -7.24 20.25 -3.63
N LYS A 29 -8.37 19.81 -4.21
CA LYS A 29 -9.36 18.95 -3.57
C LYS A 29 -9.69 17.81 -4.50
N TRP A 30 -9.72 16.61 -3.97
CA TRP A 30 -10.15 15.40 -4.66
C TRP A 30 -11.29 14.72 -3.91
N THR A 31 -12.24 14.15 -4.63
CA THR A 31 -13.34 13.36 -4.04
C THR A 31 -13.93 12.40 -5.07
N ASN A 32 -14.28 11.22 -4.61
CA ASN A 32 -15.14 10.29 -5.33
C ASN A 32 -16.51 10.26 -4.68
N ASN A 33 -17.44 11.03 -5.16
CA ASN A 33 -18.75 11.17 -4.53
C ASN A 33 -19.80 10.16 -5.04
N GLN A 34 -19.49 9.37 -6.06
CA GLN A 34 -20.49 8.61 -6.79
C GLN A 34 -20.23 7.11 -6.69
N PRO A 35 -21.20 6.31 -6.19
CA PRO A 35 -21.19 4.86 -6.35
C PRO A 35 -21.04 4.50 -7.84
N GLY A 36 -20.22 3.49 -8.12
CA GLY A 36 -19.89 3.07 -9.48
C GLY A 36 -18.72 3.83 -10.14
N SER A 37 -18.18 4.87 -9.49
CA SER A 37 -16.86 5.39 -9.84
C SER A 37 -15.79 4.35 -9.57
N PRO A 38 -14.76 4.20 -10.41
CA PRO A 38 -13.65 3.26 -10.16
C PRO A 38 -12.86 3.56 -8.88
N TRP A 39 -13.09 4.71 -8.27
CA TRP A 39 -12.45 5.19 -7.04
C TRP A 39 -13.32 5.01 -5.79
N TYR A 40 -14.56 4.55 -5.94
CA TYR A 40 -15.51 4.47 -4.83
C TYR A 40 -15.31 3.18 -4.03
N GLY A 41 -15.08 3.31 -2.72
CA GLY A 41 -14.87 2.16 -1.85
C GLY A 41 -13.45 1.61 -1.82
N GLU A 42 -12.49 2.25 -2.49
CA GLU A 42 -11.12 1.73 -2.67
C GLU A 42 -10.16 2.03 -1.50
N GLY A 43 -10.59 2.78 -0.48
CA GLY A 43 -9.73 3.21 0.62
C GLY A 43 -9.58 2.19 1.72
N TYR A 44 -8.41 2.18 2.38
CA TYR A 44 -8.06 1.32 3.51
C TYR A 44 -8.08 2.09 4.84
N HIS A 45 -7.72 1.41 5.93
CA HIS A 45 -7.62 2.02 7.27
C HIS A 45 -6.39 2.93 7.42
N ASN A 46 -5.39 2.78 6.58
CA ASN A 46 -4.20 3.63 6.53
C ASN A 46 -3.95 4.14 5.11
N TYR A 47 -3.10 5.15 5.00
CA TYR A 47 -2.54 5.62 3.75
C TYR A 47 -1.03 5.82 3.90
N ILE A 48 -0.34 5.78 2.78
CA ILE A 48 1.10 6.01 2.69
C ILE A 48 1.33 7.18 1.73
N VAL A 49 2.32 7.98 2.03
CA VAL A 49 2.77 9.09 1.17
C VAL A 49 4.15 8.73 0.67
N ALA A 50 4.32 8.60 -0.63
CA ALA A 50 5.56 8.18 -1.26
C ALA A 50 5.59 8.62 -2.73
N ASP A 51 6.78 8.95 -3.22
CA ASP A 51 7.05 9.24 -4.65
C ASP A 51 7.06 7.90 -5.42
N VAL A 52 5.87 7.44 -5.83
CA VAL A 52 5.74 6.12 -6.45
C VAL A 52 6.01 6.12 -7.95
N ASP A 53 5.91 7.26 -8.63
CA ASP A 53 6.16 7.40 -10.06
C ASP A 53 7.51 8.10 -10.38
N TRP A 54 8.26 8.48 -9.31
CA TRP A 54 9.60 9.03 -9.35
C TRP A 54 9.70 10.38 -10.09
N ASP A 55 8.65 11.19 -9.96
CA ASP A 55 8.64 12.56 -10.48
C ASP A 55 9.26 13.59 -9.51
N GLY A 56 9.63 13.15 -8.30
CA GLY A 56 10.21 13.95 -7.23
C GLY A 56 9.17 14.56 -6.29
N ARG A 57 7.94 14.07 -6.32
CA ARG A 57 6.84 14.47 -5.45
C ARG A 57 6.10 13.24 -4.95
N ASP A 58 5.48 13.38 -3.79
CA ASP A 58 4.81 12.24 -3.16
C ASP A 58 3.35 12.13 -3.59
N GLU A 59 2.94 10.91 -3.93
CA GLU A 59 1.57 10.48 -4.13
C GLU A 59 0.92 10.04 -2.82
N ILE A 60 -0.40 9.95 -2.83
CA ILE A 60 -1.18 9.35 -1.75
C ILE A 60 -1.61 7.96 -2.18
N VAL A 61 -0.95 6.94 -1.62
CA VAL A 61 -1.35 5.54 -1.76
C VAL A 61 -2.38 5.23 -0.68
N PHE A 62 -3.63 5.00 -1.09
CA PHE A 62 -4.74 4.80 -0.18
C PHE A 62 -5.54 3.54 -0.54
N GLY A 63 -5.04 2.43 -0.07
CA GLY A 63 -5.66 1.13 -0.33
C GLY A 63 -5.56 0.73 -1.80
N SER A 64 -6.70 0.41 -2.39
CA SER A 64 -6.78 -0.02 -3.78
C SER A 64 -6.64 1.11 -4.80
N MET A 65 -6.34 2.34 -4.37
CA MET A 65 -6.16 3.50 -5.25
C MET A 65 -4.93 4.33 -4.92
N VAL A 66 -4.44 5.07 -5.91
CA VAL A 66 -3.36 6.04 -5.79
C VAL A 66 -3.83 7.39 -6.34
N ILE A 67 -3.59 8.46 -5.59
CA ILE A 67 -3.88 9.84 -5.96
C ILE A 67 -2.56 10.55 -6.16
N ASP A 68 -2.38 11.11 -7.34
CA ASP A 68 -1.21 11.86 -7.78
C ASP A 68 -1.06 13.20 -7.01
N ASP A 69 0.17 13.71 -6.90
CA ASP A 69 0.54 14.97 -6.24
C ASP A 69 -0.27 16.17 -6.74
N ASN A 70 -0.74 16.11 -7.98
CA ASN A 70 -1.57 17.12 -8.62
C ASN A 70 -3.07 17.02 -8.28
N GLY A 71 -3.46 16.06 -7.45
CA GLY A 71 -4.84 15.84 -7.01
C GLY A 71 -5.74 15.13 -8.00
N LYS A 72 -5.18 14.39 -8.95
CA LYS A 72 -5.91 13.49 -9.85
C LYS A 72 -5.73 12.05 -9.41
N GLY A 73 -6.68 11.19 -9.76
CA GLY A 73 -6.48 9.75 -9.60
C GLY A 73 -5.40 9.25 -10.55
N LEU A 74 -4.39 8.57 -10.02
CA LEU A 74 -3.30 8.00 -10.80
C LEU A 74 -3.66 6.60 -11.29
N SER A 75 -3.98 5.71 -10.36
CA SER A 75 -4.37 4.33 -10.69
C SER A 75 -5.28 3.71 -9.63
N THR A 76 -5.98 2.64 -9.98
CA THR A 76 -6.78 1.85 -9.05
C THR A 76 -6.87 0.39 -9.48
N THR A 77 -6.95 -0.53 -8.51
CA THR A 77 -7.15 -1.96 -8.78
C THR A 77 -8.62 -2.33 -8.95
N GLY A 78 -9.54 -1.55 -8.39
CA GLY A 78 -10.95 -1.92 -8.32
C GLY A 78 -11.25 -3.08 -7.36
N LEU A 79 -10.33 -3.40 -6.43
CA LEU A 79 -10.50 -4.51 -5.48
C LEU A 79 -11.28 -4.12 -4.22
N GLY A 80 -11.63 -2.83 -4.09
CA GLY A 80 -12.38 -2.32 -2.97
C GLY A 80 -11.55 -2.13 -1.71
N HIS A 81 -12.26 -2.05 -0.58
CA HIS A 81 -11.69 -1.85 0.74
C HIS A 81 -10.79 -3.00 1.19
N GLY A 82 -9.85 -2.69 2.07
CA GLY A 82 -8.97 -3.64 2.76
C GLY A 82 -8.32 -3.01 3.99
N ASP A 83 -7.56 -3.79 4.75
CA ASP A 83 -7.12 -3.42 6.08
C ASP A 83 -5.69 -2.91 6.14
N ALA A 84 -4.79 -3.53 5.42
CA ALA A 84 -3.36 -3.26 5.53
C ALA A 84 -2.68 -3.13 4.18
N GLN A 85 -1.70 -2.23 4.13
CA GLN A 85 -0.87 -1.99 2.95
C GLN A 85 0.54 -1.58 3.36
N HIS A 86 1.51 -1.96 2.55
CA HIS A 86 2.91 -1.59 2.69
C HIS A 86 3.46 -1.21 1.32
N VAL A 87 4.17 -0.09 1.26
CA VAL A 87 4.81 0.44 0.06
C VAL A 87 6.31 0.55 0.29
N SER A 88 7.09 0.09 -0.64
CA SER A 88 8.54 0.23 -0.69
C SER A 88 9.05 -0.22 -2.06
N ASP A 89 10.32 -0.04 -2.31
CA ASP A 89 11.06 -0.76 -3.33
C ASP A 89 11.31 -2.20 -2.81
N PHE A 90 10.34 -3.08 -3.04
CA PHE A 90 10.40 -4.48 -2.60
C PHE A 90 11.18 -5.38 -3.55
N ASN A 91 11.24 -4.99 -4.82
CA ASN A 91 11.96 -5.73 -5.85
C ASN A 91 12.98 -4.82 -6.55
N PRO A 92 14.25 -4.85 -6.14
CA PRO A 92 15.28 -3.95 -6.68
C PRO A 92 15.59 -4.16 -8.17
N TYR A 93 14.97 -5.15 -8.82
CA TYR A 93 15.09 -5.39 -10.27
C TYR A 93 13.95 -4.76 -11.08
N ILE A 94 12.93 -4.21 -10.44
CA ILE A 94 11.83 -3.46 -11.06
C ILE A 94 12.01 -1.99 -10.71
N HIS A 95 11.95 -1.12 -11.69
CA HIS A 95 12.05 0.32 -11.44
C HIS A 95 10.74 0.83 -10.85
N GLY A 96 10.80 1.54 -9.74
CA GLY A 96 9.65 2.12 -9.06
C GLY A 96 9.48 1.58 -7.65
N GLN A 97 8.32 1.81 -7.10
CA GLN A 97 7.91 1.24 -5.82
C GLN A 97 6.77 0.25 -6.02
N GLU A 98 6.73 -0.75 -5.17
CA GLU A 98 5.68 -1.74 -5.16
C GLU A 98 4.84 -1.63 -3.87
N MET A 99 3.70 -2.29 -3.94
CA MET A 99 2.78 -2.37 -2.84
C MET A 99 2.40 -3.82 -2.55
N PHE A 100 2.43 -4.19 -1.27
CA PHE A 100 1.81 -5.42 -0.77
C PHE A 100 0.60 -5.06 0.11
N ALA A 101 -0.54 -5.68 -0.17
CA ALA A 101 -1.80 -5.31 0.45
C ALA A 101 -2.75 -6.49 0.63
N CYS A 102 -3.67 -6.37 1.60
CA CYS A 102 -4.79 -7.30 1.76
C CYS A 102 -6.14 -6.59 1.63
N ASN A 103 -7.07 -7.23 0.92
CA ASN A 103 -8.41 -6.74 0.63
C ASN A 103 -9.47 -7.51 1.40
N GLU A 104 -10.49 -6.78 1.89
CA GLU A 104 -11.70 -7.30 2.52
C GLU A 104 -12.83 -7.49 1.49
N ASP A 105 -13.16 -6.44 0.70
CA ASP A 105 -14.28 -6.48 -0.25
C ASP A 105 -14.10 -7.50 -1.37
N ALA A 106 -12.87 -7.66 -1.86
CA ALA A 106 -12.47 -8.74 -2.75
C ALA A 106 -11.38 -9.58 -2.07
N PRO A 107 -11.76 -10.47 -1.11
CA PRO A 107 -10.86 -11.12 -0.19
C PRO A 107 -9.63 -11.70 -0.88
N SER A 108 -8.49 -11.13 -0.56
CA SER A 108 -7.22 -11.50 -1.20
C SER A 108 -6.04 -10.76 -0.59
N ASN A 109 -4.85 -11.31 -0.75
CA ASN A 109 -3.63 -10.52 -0.71
C ASN A 109 -3.11 -10.30 -2.13
N ASN A 110 -2.37 -9.23 -2.32
CA ASN A 110 -1.77 -8.93 -3.62
C ASN A 110 -0.46 -8.16 -3.49
N TYR A 111 0.42 -8.41 -4.45
CA TYR A 111 1.65 -7.69 -4.70
C TYR A 111 1.56 -7.02 -6.07
N ARG A 112 1.84 -5.72 -6.13
CA ARG A 112 1.61 -4.92 -7.33
C ARG A 112 2.54 -3.73 -7.45
N ASP A 113 2.63 -3.21 -8.64
CA ASP A 113 3.21 -1.91 -8.96
C ASP A 113 2.39 -0.79 -8.30
N ALA A 114 3.06 0.10 -7.55
CA ALA A 114 2.38 1.16 -6.81
C ALA A 114 1.90 2.30 -7.71
N THR A 115 2.56 2.55 -8.84
CA THR A 115 2.19 3.62 -9.78
C THR A 115 1.00 3.24 -10.66
N THR A 116 1.04 2.04 -11.24
CA THR A 116 0.10 1.60 -12.28
C THR A 116 -1.02 0.72 -11.75
N SER A 117 -0.92 0.24 -10.52
CA SER A 117 -1.78 -0.80 -9.93
C SER A 117 -1.73 -2.14 -10.66
N LYS A 118 -0.72 -2.38 -11.50
CA LYS A 118 -0.51 -3.67 -12.17
C LYS A 118 -0.18 -4.74 -11.14
N ILE A 119 -1.04 -5.75 -11.04
CA ILE A 119 -0.88 -6.86 -10.10
C ILE A 119 0.15 -7.85 -10.67
N TYR A 120 1.18 -8.14 -9.87
CA TYR A 120 2.20 -9.15 -10.15
C TYR A 120 1.82 -10.52 -9.55
N TYR A 121 1.27 -10.49 -8.33
CA TYR A 121 0.79 -11.67 -7.62
C TYR A 121 -0.54 -11.35 -6.94
N ARG A 122 -1.47 -12.29 -6.93
CA ARG A 122 -2.69 -12.22 -6.15
C ARG A 122 -3.17 -13.61 -5.77
N LYS A 123 -3.42 -13.82 -4.50
CA LYS A 123 -4.17 -14.95 -4.00
C LYS A 123 -5.55 -14.49 -3.52
N THR A 124 -6.59 -15.06 -4.09
CA THR A 124 -7.97 -14.83 -3.62
C THR A 124 -8.28 -15.76 -2.44
N ASP A 125 -9.04 -15.25 -1.49
CA ASP A 125 -9.52 -16.01 -0.34
C ASP A 125 -11.06 -15.98 -0.28
N THR A 126 -11.63 -16.77 0.63
CA THR A 126 -13.06 -16.77 0.95
C THR A 126 -13.41 -15.88 2.13
N ASN A 127 -12.40 -15.52 2.93
CA ASN A 127 -12.53 -14.68 4.10
C ASN A 127 -11.63 -13.45 3.98
N ASP A 128 -11.93 -12.43 4.75
CA ASP A 128 -11.07 -11.28 4.94
C ASP A 128 -9.67 -11.71 5.40
N ASP A 129 -8.65 -11.24 4.70
CA ASP A 129 -7.25 -11.54 5.01
C ASP A 129 -6.74 -10.73 6.23
N GLY A 130 -7.38 -9.62 6.53
CA GLY A 130 -7.27 -8.80 7.73
C GLY A 130 -5.92 -8.15 7.99
N ARG A 131 -4.81 -8.85 7.76
CA ARG A 131 -3.44 -8.36 7.99
C ARG A 131 -2.48 -8.90 6.97
N CYS A 132 -1.55 -8.06 6.59
CA CYS A 132 -0.40 -8.43 5.77
C CYS A 132 0.82 -7.57 6.12
N LEU A 133 1.98 -8.03 5.72
CA LEU A 133 3.24 -7.33 5.91
C LEU A 133 4.19 -7.72 4.77
N ALA A 134 5.00 -6.79 4.28
CA ALA A 134 6.07 -7.10 3.36
C ALA A 134 7.35 -6.35 3.76
N GLY A 135 8.48 -7.02 3.65
CA GLY A 135 9.78 -6.48 3.99
C GLY A 135 10.91 -7.46 3.75
N ASN A 136 12.13 -6.98 3.93
CA ASN A 136 13.35 -7.78 3.84
C ASN A 136 13.63 -8.51 5.17
N PHE A 137 12.91 -9.59 5.42
CA PHE A 137 12.97 -10.34 6.70
C PHE A 137 13.96 -11.48 6.71
N TYR A 138 14.52 -11.89 5.57
CA TYR A 138 15.33 -13.10 5.44
C TYR A 138 16.59 -12.83 4.64
N ASN A 139 17.76 -13.02 5.25
CA ASN A 139 19.05 -12.76 4.62
C ASN A 139 19.42 -13.74 3.49
N ASP A 140 18.73 -14.85 3.40
CA ASP A 140 18.95 -15.88 2.38
C ASP A 140 17.92 -15.80 1.23
N ILE A 141 17.00 -14.81 1.27
CA ILE A 141 15.99 -14.56 0.23
C ILE A 141 16.21 -13.16 -0.34
N PRO A 142 16.62 -13.01 -1.59
CA PRO A 142 16.78 -11.69 -2.20
C PRO A 142 15.46 -10.93 -2.29
N GLY A 143 15.50 -9.61 -2.06
CA GLY A 143 14.34 -8.74 -2.07
C GLY A 143 13.47 -8.90 -0.82
N ALA A 144 12.24 -8.46 -0.91
CA ALA A 144 11.29 -8.59 0.18
C ALA A 144 10.48 -9.88 0.11
N VAL A 145 9.88 -10.23 1.23
CA VAL A 145 8.91 -11.33 1.35
C VAL A 145 7.59 -10.75 1.86
N GLY A 146 6.52 -11.03 1.13
CA GLY A 146 5.16 -10.69 1.52
C GLY A 146 4.52 -11.79 2.36
N HIS A 147 3.91 -11.40 3.48
CA HIS A 147 3.18 -12.26 4.40
C HIS A 147 1.74 -11.79 4.51
N SER A 148 0.79 -12.72 4.54
CA SER A 148 -0.59 -12.44 4.90
C SER A 148 -1.11 -13.43 5.94
N ALA A 149 -2.25 -13.11 6.56
CA ALA A 149 -2.83 -13.93 7.61
C ALA A 149 -3.25 -15.33 7.12
N HIS A 150 -3.59 -15.47 5.84
CA HIS A 150 -4.19 -16.67 5.27
C HIS A 150 -3.39 -17.25 4.09
N ASP A 151 -2.17 -16.80 3.85
CA ASP A 151 -1.36 -17.31 2.74
C ASP A 151 0.06 -17.69 3.18
N THR A 152 0.67 -18.56 2.40
CA THR A 152 2.10 -18.84 2.47
C THR A 152 2.88 -17.60 2.01
N PRO A 153 4.00 -17.25 2.65
CA PRO A 153 4.82 -16.12 2.22
C PRO A 153 5.22 -16.22 0.76
N ILE A 154 5.31 -15.07 0.10
CA ILE A 154 5.74 -14.97 -1.29
C ILE A 154 7.01 -14.13 -1.42
N SER A 155 7.90 -14.52 -2.32
CA SER A 155 9.03 -13.69 -2.75
C SER A 155 8.54 -12.60 -3.69
N THR A 156 8.89 -11.34 -3.43
CA THR A 156 8.59 -10.22 -4.34
C THR A 156 9.42 -10.24 -5.63
N ILE A 157 10.47 -11.05 -5.68
CA ILE A 157 11.31 -11.20 -6.88
C ILE A 157 10.72 -12.22 -7.85
N THR A 158 10.32 -13.40 -7.34
CA THR A 158 9.87 -14.50 -8.20
C THR A 158 8.36 -14.65 -8.25
N ASN A 159 7.63 -14.06 -7.31
CA ASN A 159 6.20 -14.26 -7.05
C ASN A 159 5.83 -15.69 -6.69
N ASP A 160 6.83 -16.49 -6.28
CA ASP A 160 6.63 -17.86 -5.83
C ASP A 160 6.52 -17.92 -4.30
N HIS A 161 5.88 -18.97 -3.81
CA HIS A 161 5.84 -19.26 -2.38
C HIS A 161 7.24 -19.55 -1.82
N VAL A 162 7.45 -19.05 -0.61
CA VAL A 162 8.67 -19.27 0.15
C VAL A 162 8.38 -20.21 1.31
N ASP A 163 9.16 -21.28 1.44
CA ASP A 163 9.01 -22.24 2.55
C ASP A 163 9.53 -21.63 3.86
N ARG A 164 8.65 -20.94 4.56
CA ARG A 164 8.90 -20.33 5.87
C ARG A 164 7.69 -20.50 6.78
N ASN A 165 7.99 -20.81 8.04
CA ASN A 165 6.97 -20.88 9.06
C ASN A 165 6.67 -19.47 9.59
N THR A 166 5.45 -19.01 9.40
CA THR A 166 4.97 -17.68 9.81
C THR A 166 3.99 -17.74 10.99
N ASN A 167 3.82 -18.90 11.60
CA ASN A 167 2.92 -19.07 12.75
C ASN A 167 3.36 -18.18 13.91
N GLY A 168 2.47 -17.26 14.31
CA GLY A 168 2.73 -16.30 15.38
C GLY A 168 3.60 -15.10 14.98
N LEU A 169 3.92 -14.95 13.69
CA LEU A 169 4.61 -13.77 13.20
C LEU A 169 3.70 -12.55 13.31
N SER A 170 4.23 -11.44 13.80
CA SER A 170 3.54 -10.16 13.77
C SER A 170 3.41 -9.65 12.33
N MET A 171 2.26 -9.06 12.00
CA MET A 171 1.96 -8.52 10.68
C MET A 171 1.48 -7.07 10.71
N ASN A 172 1.79 -6.32 11.79
CA ASN A 172 1.34 -4.93 11.91
C ASN A 172 2.38 -3.94 11.38
N PHE A 173 3.64 -4.09 11.81
CA PHE A 173 4.70 -3.15 11.48
C PHE A 173 6.00 -3.88 11.13
N ARG A 174 6.81 -3.22 10.31
CA ARG A 174 8.21 -3.56 10.09
C ARG A 174 9.09 -2.45 10.63
N ILE A 175 10.22 -2.79 11.20
CA ILE A 175 11.18 -1.87 11.78
C ILE A 175 12.60 -2.35 11.50
N TYR A 176 13.58 -1.44 11.61
CA TYR A 176 15.00 -1.76 11.73
C TYR A 176 15.35 -1.70 13.20
N TRP A 177 15.45 -2.86 13.87
CA TRP A 177 15.59 -2.92 15.32
C TRP A 177 17.03 -3.05 15.79
N ASP A 178 17.81 -3.95 15.21
CA ASP A 178 19.11 -4.32 15.76
C ASP A 178 20.31 -3.68 15.01
N GLY A 179 20.06 -2.87 14.00
CA GLY A 179 21.03 -2.03 13.32
C GLY A 179 21.69 -2.71 12.12
N ASP A 180 21.20 -3.85 11.67
CA ASP A 180 21.56 -4.40 10.37
C ASP A 180 20.63 -3.87 9.26
N LEU A 181 20.70 -4.43 8.05
CA LEU A 181 19.89 -4.00 6.90
C LEU A 181 18.64 -4.86 6.69
N GLN A 182 18.35 -5.76 7.61
CA GLN A 182 17.12 -6.53 7.59
C GLN A 182 16.03 -5.83 8.39
N GLU A 183 14.81 -6.10 8.02
CA GLU A 183 13.65 -5.58 8.73
C GLU A 183 13.09 -6.66 9.66
N GLU A 184 12.61 -6.26 10.83
CA GLU A 184 11.93 -7.13 11.77
C GLU A 184 10.43 -6.89 11.75
N CYS A 185 9.70 -7.95 12.11
CA CYS A 185 8.26 -7.87 12.32
C CYS A 185 7.96 -7.40 13.76
N PHE A 186 7.16 -6.36 13.89
CA PHE A 186 6.80 -5.77 15.17
C PHE A 186 5.27 -5.72 15.34
N ASN A 187 4.83 -5.91 16.60
CA ASN A 187 3.40 -5.89 16.96
C ASN A 187 3.12 -4.85 18.05
#